data_1d4390f6a3a875bae3e30ae120abc64f
#
_entry.id   1d4390f6a3a875bae3e30ae120abc64f
#
_cell.length_a   1.000
_cell.length_b   1.000
_cell.length_c   1.000
_cell.angle_alpha   90.00
_cell.angle_beta   90.00
_cell.angle_gamma   90.00
#
_symmetry.space_group_name_H-M   'P 1'
#
loop_
_entity.id
_entity.type
_entity.pdbx_description
1 polymer ?
#
loop_
_entity_poly.entity_id
_entity_poly.type
_entity_poly.pdbx_seq_one_letter_code
_entity_poly.pdbx_strand_id
1 'polypeptide(L)'
;FVLSDPHANWSCFASLLKAGKVIDADYNWIFGTNQLVIIGDVFDRGVDVLPIYWLIYKLEKEAEDAGGKVTFLIGNHETMVLGNDLRYTKKKYTQLADTLGMTYPELWQKSELGHWLKTRNSIQVVGDNLFVHAGLSKEFLDRNYDIPTVNEIVSDGLFLTKKERNADKGSDLSFMFATYGPIWYRGMVRSADKYHPLDRDDLRKILEKYNVNRIFVGHTIFDDITTFYHYKVIAVNVDNQENKEKERGRGVMIEKDGSMFVVYDSGKQEPLLTE
;
A
#
# COMPACT_ATOMS: atom_id res chain seq x y z
N PHE A 1 -13.05 -0.01 -3.51
CA PHE A 1 -12.76 -0.11 -2.08
C PHE A 1 -11.27 0.00 -1.84
N VAL A 2 -10.86 0.78 -0.83
CA VAL A 2 -9.45 1.07 -0.54
C VAL A 2 -9.13 0.68 0.91
N LEU A 3 -8.02 -0.02 1.12
CA LEU A 3 -7.43 -0.29 2.44
C LEU A 3 -5.89 -0.26 2.37
N SER A 4 -5.24 -0.22 3.52
CA SER A 4 -3.78 -0.13 3.62
C SER A 4 -3.24 -0.95 4.78
N ASP A 5 -1.96 -1.30 4.69
CA ASP A 5 -1.11 -1.84 5.76
C ASP A 5 -1.74 -3.01 6.56
N PRO A 6 -2.17 -4.11 5.93
CA PRO A 6 -2.78 -5.23 6.67
C PRO A 6 -1.81 -5.95 7.61
N HIS A 7 -0.50 -5.79 7.45
CA HIS A 7 0.56 -6.28 8.35
C HIS A 7 0.34 -7.70 8.86
N ALA A 8 0.02 -8.61 7.94
CA ALA A 8 -0.20 -10.02 8.25
C ALA A 8 -1.25 -10.29 9.35
N ASN A 9 -2.26 -9.41 9.46
CA ASN A 9 -3.43 -9.60 10.31
C ASN A 9 -4.61 -10.10 9.45
N TRP A 10 -4.67 -11.43 9.26
CA TRP A 10 -5.71 -12.09 8.46
C TRP A 10 -7.11 -11.70 8.90
N SER A 11 -7.35 -11.68 10.20
CA SER A 11 -8.68 -11.51 10.72
C SER A 11 -9.23 -10.10 10.49
N CYS A 12 -8.40 -9.07 10.62
CA CYS A 12 -8.78 -7.70 10.28
C CYS A 12 -8.96 -7.54 8.77
N PHE A 13 -8.01 -8.03 7.97
CA PHE A 13 -8.04 -7.95 6.51
C PHE A 13 -9.30 -8.61 5.93
N ALA A 14 -9.57 -9.86 6.31
CA ALA A 14 -10.74 -10.59 5.83
C ALA A 14 -12.07 -9.95 6.29
N SER A 15 -12.12 -9.44 7.53
CA SER A 15 -13.32 -8.74 8.03
C SER A 15 -13.61 -7.47 7.24
N LEU A 16 -12.58 -6.68 6.90
CA LEU A 16 -12.73 -5.48 6.07
C LEU A 16 -13.21 -5.80 4.66
N LEU A 17 -12.65 -6.84 4.02
CA LEU A 17 -13.10 -7.25 2.69
C LEU A 17 -14.56 -7.74 2.70
N LYS A 18 -14.99 -8.46 3.74
CA LYS A 18 -16.39 -8.88 3.92
C LYS A 18 -17.30 -7.67 4.19
N ALA A 19 -16.89 -6.76 5.07
CA ALA A 19 -17.62 -5.53 5.39
C ALA A 19 -17.79 -4.63 4.16
N GLY A 20 -16.76 -4.52 3.32
CA GLY A 20 -16.80 -3.83 2.03
C GLY A 20 -17.55 -4.58 0.92
N LYS A 21 -18.08 -5.77 1.22
CA LYS A 21 -18.72 -6.67 0.23
C LYS A 21 -17.85 -6.97 -0.98
N VAL A 22 -16.56 -7.04 -0.76
CA VAL A 22 -15.57 -7.41 -1.78
C VAL A 22 -15.55 -8.92 -1.96
N ILE A 23 -15.65 -9.66 -0.85
CA ILE A 23 -15.65 -11.12 -0.81
C ILE A 23 -16.87 -11.67 -0.04
N ASP A 24 -17.25 -12.90 -0.39
CA ASP A 24 -18.26 -13.68 0.34
C ASP A 24 -17.69 -14.40 1.59
N ALA A 25 -18.50 -15.25 2.21
CA ALA A 25 -18.10 -16.04 3.38
C ALA A 25 -16.94 -17.02 3.08
N ASP A 26 -16.87 -17.51 1.84
CA ASP A 26 -15.89 -18.48 1.35
C ASP A 26 -14.67 -17.81 0.68
N TYR A 27 -14.53 -16.47 0.85
CA TYR A 27 -13.44 -15.66 0.32
C TYR A 27 -13.39 -15.58 -1.21
N ASN A 28 -14.53 -15.71 -1.91
CA ASN A 28 -14.61 -15.51 -3.34
C ASN A 28 -14.99 -14.06 -3.66
N TRP A 29 -14.54 -13.57 -4.81
CA TRP A 29 -14.87 -12.23 -5.30
C TRP A 29 -16.37 -12.07 -5.59
N ILE A 30 -17.00 -11.09 -4.97
CA ILE A 30 -18.41 -10.73 -5.21
C ILE A 30 -18.58 -9.25 -5.56
N PHE A 31 -17.49 -8.53 -5.74
CA PHE A 31 -17.51 -7.07 -5.97
C PHE A 31 -17.82 -6.69 -7.43
N GLY A 32 -18.05 -7.67 -8.29
CA GLY A 32 -18.41 -7.49 -9.71
C GLY A 32 -17.34 -6.73 -10.48
N THR A 33 -17.75 -5.70 -11.22
CA THR A 33 -16.85 -4.85 -12.04
C THR A 33 -16.14 -3.75 -11.25
N ASN A 34 -16.27 -3.71 -9.92
CA ASN A 34 -15.63 -2.71 -9.07
C ASN A 34 -14.14 -3.00 -8.86
N GLN A 35 -13.46 -2.11 -8.15
CA GLN A 35 -12.03 -2.18 -7.92
C GLN A 35 -11.68 -2.24 -6.44
N LEU A 36 -10.73 -3.10 -6.10
CA LEU A 36 -10.07 -3.15 -4.79
C LEU A 36 -8.66 -2.57 -4.91
N VAL A 37 -8.30 -1.63 -4.05
CA VAL A 37 -6.94 -1.09 -3.95
C VAL A 37 -6.39 -1.37 -2.57
N ILE A 38 -5.21 -1.99 -2.50
CA ILE A 38 -4.46 -2.29 -1.29
C ILE A 38 -3.14 -1.52 -1.35
N ILE A 39 -2.94 -0.56 -0.43
CA ILE A 39 -1.82 0.37 -0.46
C ILE A 39 -0.61 -0.19 0.32
N GLY A 40 -0.18 -1.43 0.00
CA GLY A 40 1.05 -2.05 0.49
C GLY A 40 1.03 -2.55 1.93
N ASP A 41 2.19 -2.98 2.37
CA ASP A 41 2.53 -3.44 3.73
C ASP A 41 1.71 -4.64 4.22
N VAL A 42 1.77 -5.73 3.47
CA VAL A 42 1.30 -7.05 3.95
C VAL A 42 2.32 -7.73 4.83
N PHE A 43 3.61 -7.55 4.54
CA PHE A 43 4.68 -8.13 5.33
C PHE A 43 4.74 -7.60 6.76
N ASP A 44 5.42 -8.38 7.61
CA ASP A 44 5.86 -8.05 8.95
C ASP A 44 4.75 -7.91 10.01
N ARG A 45 5.17 -7.75 11.24
CA ARG A 45 4.37 -7.53 12.46
C ARG A 45 3.44 -8.68 12.81
N GLY A 46 2.52 -9.07 11.96
CA GLY A 46 1.60 -10.21 12.16
C GLY A 46 2.18 -11.56 11.72
N VAL A 47 1.31 -12.57 11.68
CA VAL A 47 1.73 -13.97 11.43
C VAL A 47 1.16 -14.56 10.13
N ASP A 48 0.27 -13.85 9.45
CA ASP A 48 -0.53 -14.40 8.33
C ASP A 48 -0.12 -13.80 6.97
N VAL A 49 1.19 -13.64 6.73
CA VAL A 49 1.73 -13.09 5.48
C VAL A 49 1.25 -13.89 4.26
N LEU A 50 1.50 -15.20 4.27
CA LEU A 50 1.18 -16.07 3.12
C LEU A 50 -0.33 -16.16 2.83
N PRO A 51 -1.21 -16.38 3.84
CA PRO A 51 -2.65 -16.40 3.59
C PRO A 51 -3.16 -15.11 2.94
N ILE A 52 -2.68 -13.94 3.37
CA ILE A 52 -3.10 -12.66 2.79
C ILE A 52 -2.63 -12.53 1.35
N TYR A 53 -1.35 -12.79 1.05
CA TYR A 53 -0.85 -12.71 -0.33
C TYR A 53 -1.57 -13.70 -1.27
N TRP A 54 -1.80 -14.94 -0.83
CA TRP A 54 -2.52 -15.91 -1.65
C TRP A 54 -3.98 -15.51 -1.89
N LEU A 55 -4.62 -14.87 -0.90
CA LEU A 55 -5.97 -14.33 -1.10
C LEU A 55 -5.94 -13.18 -2.13
N ILE A 56 -5.02 -12.23 -2.01
CA ILE A 56 -4.89 -11.12 -2.98
C ILE A 56 -4.65 -11.67 -4.39
N TYR A 57 -3.73 -12.62 -4.53
CA TYR A 57 -3.40 -13.29 -5.80
C TYR A 57 -4.62 -13.98 -6.42
N LYS A 58 -5.39 -14.73 -5.62
CA LYS A 58 -6.65 -15.36 -6.04
C LYS A 58 -7.67 -14.32 -6.50
N LEU A 59 -7.89 -13.29 -5.68
CA LEU A 59 -8.88 -12.26 -5.95
C LEU A 59 -8.54 -11.42 -7.20
N GLU A 60 -7.26 -11.26 -7.53
CA GLU A 60 -6.86 -10.57 -8.76
C GLU A 60 -7.41 -11.30 -10.01
N LYS A 61 -7.29 -12.62 -10.04
CA LYS A 61 -7.82 -13.43 -11.14
C LYS A 61 -9.34 -13.44 -11.18
N GLU A 62 -9.98 -13.62 -10.03
CA GLU A 62 -11.45 -13.64 -9.94
C GLU A 62 -12.08 -12.28 -10.29
N ALA A 63 -11.42 -11.18 -9.90
CA ALA A 63 -11.85 -9.84 -10.26
C ALA A 63 -11.75 -9.62 -11.77
N GLU A 64 -10.63 -10.01 -12.40
CA GLU A 64 -10.45 -9.92 -13.85
C GLU A 64 -11.54 -10.69 -14.60
N ASP A 65 -11.85 -11.92 -14.18
CA ASP A 65 -12.91 -12.74 -14.78
C ASP A 65 -14.32 -12.11 -14.63
N ALA A 66 -14.53 -11.33 -13.57
CA ALA A 66 -15.76 -10.57 -13.34
C ALA A 66 -15.77 -9.18 -14.01
N GLY A 67 -14.70 -8.77 -14.70
CA GLY A 67 -14.53 -7.44 -15.28
C GLY A 67 -14.17 -6.34 -14.26
N GLY A 68 -13.81 -6.72 -13.04
CA GLY A 68 -13.29 -5.86 -11.99
C GLY A 68 -11.77 -5.81 -11.96
N LYS A 69 -11.20 -5.31 -10.87
CA LYS A 69 -9.74 -5.25 -10.71
C LYS A 69 -9.31 -5.24 -9.25
N VAL A 70 -8.21 -5.95 -8.96
CA VAL A 70 -7.44 -5.78 -7.72
C VAL A 70 -6.14 -5.06 -8.06
N THR A 71 -5.82 -4.02 -7.31
CA THR A 71 -4.54 -3.30 -7.37
C THR A 71 -3.86 -3.44 -6.02
N PHE A 72 -2.72 -4.12 -5.99
CA PHE A 72 -1.82 -4.18 -4.85
C PHE A 72 -0.61 -3.28 -5.13
N LEU A 73 -0.27 -2.40 -4.20
CA LEU A 73 0.90 -1.53 -4.29
C LEU A 73 2.02 -2.02 -3.38
N ILE A 74 3.25 -1.79 -3.81
CA ILE A 74 4.44 -2.07 -3.01
C ILE A 74 4.57 -1.04 -1.90
N GLY A 75 4.62 -1.51 -0.64
CA GLY A 75 4.93 -0.71 0.53
C GLY A 75 6.38 -0.83 0.99
N ASN A 76 6.72 -0.14 2.06
CA ASN A 76 8.09 -0.18 2.57
C ASN A 76 8.43 -1.53 3.21
N HIS A 77 7.49 -2.24 3.80
CA HIS A 77 7.74 -3.56 4.38
C HIS A 77 7.99 -4.63 3.29
N GLU A 78 7.37 -4.53 2.12
CA GLU A 78 7.75 -5.34 0.98
C GLU A 78 9.23 -5.08 0.60
N THR A 79 9.62 -3.81 0.50
CA THR A 79 10.99 -3.45 0.13
C THR A 79 12.03 -3.81 1.20
N MET A 80 11.63 -3.79 2.48
CA MET A 80 12.48 -4.21 3.60
C MET A 80 12.74 -5.72 3.55
N VAL A 81 11.69 -6.52 3.57
CA VAL A 81 11.80 -7.98 3.62
C VAL A 81 12.51 -8.54 2.40
N LEU A 82 12.11 -8.11 1.20
CA LEU A 82 12.70 -8.58 -0.05
C LEU A 82 14.14 -8.07 -0.24
N GLY A 83 14.48 -6.92 0.36
CA GLY A 83 15.84 -6.37 0.43
C GLY A 83 16.68 -6.83 1.65
N ASN A 84 16.23 -7.90 2.33
CA ASN A 84 16.92 -8.54 3.47
C ASN A 84 16.98 -7.69 4.75
N ASP A 85 16.04 -6.79 4.98
CA ASP A 85 15.83 -6.14 6.27
C ASP A 85 14.67 -6.85 7.01
N LEU A 86 15.02 -7.82 7.86
CA LEU A 86 14.09 -8.74 8.50
C LEU A 86 13.76 -8.35 9.96
N ARG A 87 14.01 -7.11 10.36
CA ARG A 87 13.84 -6.64 11.76
C ARG A 87 12.46 -6.89 12.36
N TYR A 88 11.42 -6.88 11.55
CA TYR A 88 10.03 -7.06 11.97
C TYR A 88 9.44 -8.39 11.54
N THR A 89 10.22 -9.21 10.83
CA THR A 89 9.79 -10.52 10.33
C THR A 89 9.68 -11.54 11.47
N LYS A 90 8.58 -12.28 11.51
CA LYS A 90 8.37 -13.31 12.52
C LYS A 90 9.30 -14.51 12.29
N LYS A 91 9.87 -15.03 13.37
CA LYS A 91 10.84 -16.16 13.34
C LYS A 91 10.37 -17.38 12.56
N LYS A 92 9.07 -17.68 12.56
CA LYS A 92 8.52 -18.84 11.81
C LYS A 92 8.87 -18.77 10.31
N TYR A 93 8.97 -17.57 9.74
CA TYR A 93 9.27 -17.38 8.33
C TYR A 93 10.76 -17.53 8.02
N THR A 94 11.64 -17.00 8.87
CA THR A 94 13.09 -17.19 8.72
C THR A 94 13.47 -18.65 8.97
N GLN A 95 12.85 -19.31 9.97
CA GLN A 95 13.04 -20.73 10.23
C GLN A 95 12.58 -21.61 9.07
N LEU A 96 11.47 -21.27 8.39
CA LEU A 96 11.03 -21.98 7.19
C LEU A 96 12.10 -21.90 6.09
N ALA A 97 12.63 -20.72 5.83
CA ALA A 97 13.68 -20.53 4.83
C ALA A 97 14.97 -21.29 5.21
N ASP A 98 15.38 -21.22 6.47
CA ASP A 98 16.54 -21.97 6.99
C ASP A 98 16.37 -23.49 6.78
N THR A 99 15.16 -24.03 7.03
CA THR A 99 14.86 -25.45 6.80
C THR A 99 15.03 -25.84 5.33
N LEU A 100 14.79 -24.90 4.40
CA LEU A 100 14.96 -25.09 2.97
C LEU A 100 16.40 -24.76 2.49
N GLY A 101 17.31 -24.43 3.40
CA GLY A 101 18.71 -24.11 3.09
C GLY A 101 18.91 -22.80 2.35
N MET A 102 18.05 -21.82 2.57
CA MET A 102 18.11 -20.52 1.91
C MET A 102 17.73 -19.37 2.86
N THR A 103 18.04 -18.13 2.47
CA THR A 103 17.53 -16.95 3.19
C THR A 103 16.05 -16.69 2.86
N TYR A 104 15.38 -15.93 3.72
CA TYR A 104 13.96 -15.61 3.48
C TYR A 104 13.73 -14.80 2.20
N PRO A 105 14.56 -13.79 1.83
CA PRO A 105 14.45 -13.13 0.52
C PRO A 105 14.69 -14.07 -0.67
N GLU A 106 15.64 -15.00 -0.58
CA GLU A 106 15.86 -16.00 -1.65
C GLU A 106 14.66 -16.93 -1.85
N LEU A 107 13.97 -17.29 -0.76
CA LEU A 107 12.73 -18.05 -0.85
C LEU A 107 11.67 -17.28 -1.67
N TRP A 108 11.53 -15.98 -1.42
CA TRP A 108 10.62 -15.13 -2.19
C TRP A 108 11.04 -14.98 -3.64
N GLN A 109 12.32 -14.75 -3.93
CA GLN A 109 12.83 -14.66 -5.31
C GLN A 109 12.52 -15.88 -6.15
N LYS A 110 12.45 -17.08 -5.54
CA LYS A 110 12.18 -18.36 -6.21
C LYS A 110 10.71 -18.76 -6.21
N SER A 111 9.85 -18.01 -5.52
CA SER A 111 8.43 -18.33 -5.36
C SER A 111 7.56 -17.62 -6.39
N GLU A 112 6.39 -18.19 -6.68
CA GLU A 112 5.37 -17.57 -7.51
C GLU A 112 4.96 -16.19 -6.98
N LEU A 113 4.70 -16.09 -5.67
CA LEU A 113 4.34 -14.83 -5.04
C LEU A 113 5.45 -13.78 -5.14
N GLY A 114 6.71 -14.16 -5.10
CA GLY A 114 7.82 -13.23 -5.30
C GLY A 114 7.92 -12.71 -6.74
N HIS A 115 7.71 -13.58 -7.71
CA HIS A 115 7.61 -13.17 -9.11
C HIS A 115 6.41 -12.25 -9.33
N TRP A 116 5.26 -12.56 -8.75
CA TRP A 116 4.07 -11.73 -8.78
C TRP A 116 4.31 -10.35 -8.14
N LEU A 117 4.95 -10.29 -6.94
CA LEU A 117 5.30 -9.01 -6.29
C LEU A 117 6.16 -8.12 -7.17
N LYS A 118 7.10 -8.70 -7.93
CA LYS A 118 7.96 -7.94 -8.85
C LYS A 118 7.17 -7.25 -9.97
N THR A 119 5.98 -7.71 -10.27
CA THR A 119 5.11 -7.09 -11.29
C THR A 119 4.13 -6.06 -10.70
N ARG A 120 4.17 -5.81 -9.39
CA ARG A 120 3.24 -4.86 -8.74
C ARG A 120 3.78 -3.44 -8.81
N ASN A 121 2.85 -2.50 -8.96
CA ASN A 121 3.18 -1.08 -9.00
C ASN A 121 3.46 -0.53 -7.59
N SER A 122 4.17 0.57 -7.49
CA SER A 122 4.35 1.36 -6.28
C SER A 122 3.48 2.61 -6.25
N ILE A 123 3.03 3.04 -7.43
CA ILE A 123 2.14 4.17 -7.62
C ILE A 123 1.15 3.85 -8.73
N GLN A 124 -0.13 4.19 -8.54
CA GLN A 124 -1.20 3.88 -9.48
C GLN A 124 -2.25 4.99 -9.48
N VAL A 125 -2.76 5.32 -10.67
CA VAL A 125 -3.97 6.13 -10.83
C VAL A 125 -5.14 5.20 -11.14
N VAL A 126 -6.26 5.41 -10.44
CA VAL A 126 -7.54 4.72 -10.68
C VAL A 126 -8.63 5.78 -10.68
N GLY A 127 -9.28 5.96 -11.81
CA GLY A 127 -10.17 7.10 -12.02
C GLY A 127 -9.42 8.42 -11.88
N ASP A 128 -9.89 9.29 -11.02
CA ASP A 128 -9.31 10.58 -10.70
C ASP A 128 -8.54 10.60 -9.35
N ASN A 129 -8.18 9.41 -8.86
CA ASN A 129 -7.46 9.25 -7.61
C ASN A 129 -6.10 8.60 -7.85
N LEU A 130 -5.05 9.12 -7.19
CA LEU A 130 -3.72 8.55 -7.17
C LEU A 130 -3.51 7.80 -5.86
N PHE A 131 -2.92 6.62 -5.95
CA PHE A 131 -2.60 5.76 -4.82
C PHE A 131 -1.09 5.55 -4.75
N VAL A 132 -0.50 5.77 -3.59
CA VAL A 132 0.92 5.59 -3.31
C VAL A 132 1.11 5.20 -1.85
N HIS A 133 2.08 4.34 -1.54
CA HIS A 133 2.19 3.81 -0.19
C HIS A 133 2.42 4.90 0.86
N ALA A 134 3.44 5.76 0.70
CA ALA A 134 3.77 6.76 1.73
C ALA A 134 3.41 8.19 1.32
N GLY A 135 3.78 8.62 0.13
CA GLY A 135 3.47 9.97 -0.35
C GLY A 135 4.44 10.46 -1.41
N LEU A 136 4.16 11.64 -1.95
CA LEU A 136 4.97 12.30 -2.98
C LEU A 136 5.53 13.61 -2.43
N SER A 137 6.85 13.73 -2.36
CA SER A 137 7.55 14.89 -1.83
C SER A 137 7.76 15.98 -2.89
N LYS A 138 8.22 17.15 -2.47
CA LYS A 138 8.72 18.19 -3.38
C LYS A 138 9.90 17.67 -4.19
N GLU A 139 10.81 16.94 -3.56
CA GLU A 139 11.98 16.36 -4.23
C GLU A 139 11.56 15.33 -5.30
N PHE A 140 10.46 14.61 -5.08
CA PHE A 140 9.86 13.73 -6.09
C PHE A 140 9.27 14.54 -7.26
N LEU A 141 8.54 15.61 -6.97
CA LEU A 141 7.98 16.52 -7.97
C LEU A 141 9.07 17.14 -8.86
N ASP A 142 10.16 17.61 -8.23
CA ASP A 142 11.29 18.25 -8.92
C ASP A 142 12.01 17.30 -9.90
N ARG A 143 12.01 15.99 -9.65
CA ARG A 143 12.58 14.96 -10.54
C ARG A 143 11.70 14.63 -11.74
N ASN A 144 10.48 15.11 -11.75
CA ASN A 144 9.55 15.08 -12.88
C ASN A 144 9.26 13.67 -13.47
N TYR A 145 9.20 12.64 -12.64
CA TYR A 145 8.90 11.27 -13.09
C TYR A 145 7.49 11.13 -13.68
N ASP A 146 7.34 10.22 -14.63
CA ASP A 146 6.06 9.61 -14.97
C ASP A 146 5.83 8.33 -14.14
N ILE A 147 4.59 7.85 -14.10
CA ILE A 147 4.20 6.68 -13.30
C ILE A 147 4.90 5.39 -13.77
N PRO A 148 4.98 5.08 -15.07
CA PRO A 148 5.68 3.89 -15.55
C PRO A 148 7.14 3.85 -15.11
N THR A 149 7.88 4.95 -15.24
CA THR A 149 9.28 5.04 -14.80
C THR A 149 9.45 4.77 -13.30
N VAL A 150 8.58 5.33 -12.45
CA VAL A 150 8.62 5.06 -10.99
C VAL A 150 8.42 3.58 -10.72
N ASN A 151 7.43 2.95 -11.33
CA ASN A 151 7.10 1.55 -11.13
C ASN A 151 8.23 0.62 -11.61
N GLU A 152 8.85 0.92 -12.75
CA GLU A 152 10.01 0.18 -13.28
C GLU A 152 11.20 0.24 -12.31
N ILE A 153 11.59 1.45 -11.86
CA ILE A 153 12.71 1.62 -10.92
C ILE A 153 12.46 0.87 -9.60
N VAL A 154 11.24 0.94 -9.06
CA VAL A 154 10.91 0.22 -7.83
C VAL A 154 10.93 -1.29 -8.05
N SER A 155 10.39 -1.78 -9.17
CA SER A 155 10.44 -3.20 -9.54
C SER A 155 11.87 -3.71 -9.64
N ASP A 156 12.76 -2.98 -10.30
CA ASP A 156 14.17 -3.34 -10.47
C ASP A 156 14.93 -3.37 -9.13
N GLY A 157 14.59 -2.44 -8.25
CA GLY A 157 15.19 -2.36 -6.92
C GLY A 157 14.59 -3.29 -5.86
N LEU A 158 13.48 -3.97 -6.15
CA LEU A 158 12.66 -4.62 -5.12
C LEU A 158 13.43 -5.67 -4.30
N PHE A 159 14.24 -6.49 -4.95
CA PHE A 159 15.05 -7.54 -4.32
C PHE A 159 16.50 -7.12 -4.00
N LEU A 160 16.87 -5.89 -4.30
CA LEU A 160 18.18 -5.37 -3.94
C LEU A 160 18.25 -5.03 -2.46
N THR A 161 19.37 -5.31 -1.83
CA THR A 161 19.65 -4.87 -0.45
C THR A 161 19.75 -3.34 -0.37
N LYS A 162 19.61 -2.80 0.83
CA LYS A 162 19.81 -1.35 1.07
C LYS A 162 21.19 -0.87 0.59
N LYS A 163 22.23 -1.70 0.71
CA LYS A 163 23.58 -1.38 0.23
C LYS A 163 23.63 -1.25 -1.27
N GLU A 164 23.03 -2.19 -1.99
CA GLU A 164 22.97 -2.18 -3.46
C GLU A 164 22.15 -1.02 -3.99
N ARG A 165 20.95 -0.75 -3.43
CA ARG A 165 20.14 0.42 -3.79
C ARG A 165 20.87 1.76 -3.60
N ASN A 166 21.79 1.83 -2.63
CA ASN A 166 22.56 3.03 -2.31
C ASN A 166 23.99 2.99 -2.85
N ALA A 167 24.33 2.10 -3.77
CA ALA A 167 25.66 2.04 -4.39
C ALA A 167 25.98 3.35 -5.12
N ASP A 168 24.98 3.96 -5.77
CA ASP A 168 25.02 5.33 -6.26
C ASP A 168 23.93 6.16 -5.54
N LYS A 169 24.36 6.97 -4.56
CA LYS A 169 23.47 7.77 -3.71
C LYS A 169 22.70 8.88 -4.45
N GLY A 170 23.12 9.26 -5.62
CA GLY A 170 22.48 10.29 -6.44
C GLY A 170 21.45 9.73 -7.43
N SER A 171 21.45 8.40 -7.61
CA SER A 171 20.61 7.73 -8.60
C SER A 171 19.11 7.79 -8.25
N ASP A 172 18.28 7.64 -9.26
CA ASP A 172 16.83 7.51 -9.11
C ASP A 172 16.46 6.26 -8.31
N LEU A 173 17.20 5.17 -8.50
CA LEU A 173 17.04 3.96 -7.70
C LEU A 173 17.22 4.26 -6.19
N SER A 174 18.31 4.91 -5.82
CA SER A 174 18.55 5.29 -4.42
C SER A 174 17.45 6.19 -3.87
N PHE A 175 16.97 7.15 -4.68
CA PHE A 175 15.92 8.07 -4.29
C PHE A 175 14.59 7.38 -4.02
N MET A 176 14.15 6.44 -4.88
CA MET A 176 12.85 5.76 -4.71
C MET A 176 12.72 5.05 -3.35
N PHE A 177 13.83 4.57 -2.78
CA PHE A 177 13.86 3.87 -1.49
C PHE A 177 14.37 4.76 -0.33
N ALA A 178 14.57 6.06 -0.56
CA ALA A 178 15.02 7.01 0.46
C ALA A 178 13.86 7.67 1.20
N THR A 179 14.17 8.44 2.25
CA THR A 179 13.20 9.11 3.13
C THR A 179 12.19 10.01 2.39
N TYR A 180 12.60 10.62 1.28
CA TYR A 180 11.75 11.50 0.47
C TYR A 180 11.21 10.83 -0.79
N GLY A 181 11.50 9.55 -0.99
CA GLY A 181 10.92 8.72 -2.04
C GLY A 181 9.49 8.27 -1.72
N PRO A 182 8.76 7.76 -2.73
CA PRO A 182 7.32 7.47 -2.62
C PRO A 182 6.97 6.37 -1.62
N ILE A 183 7.95 5.58 -1.19
CA ILE A 183 7.77 4.43 -0.30
C ILE A 183 7.93 4.80 1.19
N TRP A 184 8.57 5.95 1.50
CA TRP A 184 8.90 6.36 2.87
C TRP A 184 8.42 7.75 3.27
N TYR A 185 8.09 8.62 2.33
CA TYR A 185 7.81 10.02 2.61
C TYR A 185 6.55 10.22 3.45
N ARG A 186 6.67 11.00 4.53
CA ARG A 186 5.56 11.27 5.47
C ARG A 186 5.08 12.72 5.46
N GLY A 187 5.71 13.61 4.71
CA GLY A 187 5.44 15.05 4.78
C GLY A 187 4.11 15.49 4.16
N MET A 188 3.37 14.58 3.50
CA MET A 188 1.97 14.86 3.12
C MET A 188 1.01 14.81 4.31
N VAL A 189 1.39 14.10 5.40
CA VAL A 189 0.50 13.81 6.54
C VAL A 189 1.14 14.10 7.89
N ARG A 190 2.38 14.61 7.91
CA ARG A 190 3.12 15.01 9.10
C ARG A 190 3.73 16.38 8.90
N SER A 191 3.55 17.27 9.89
CA SER A 191 3.95 18.69 9.83
C SER A 191 5.29 19.00 10.48
N ALA A 192 5.96 18.04 11.12
CA ALA A 192 7.27 18.29 11.72
C ALA A 192 8.35 18.48 10.65
N ASP A 193 9.25 19.45 10.81
CA ASP A 193 10.28 19.84 9.84
C ASP A 193 11.12 18.68 9.31
N LYS A 194 11.42 17.69 10.17
CA LYS A 194 12.19 16.49 9.78
C LYS A 194 11.52 15.65 8.67
N TYR A 195 10.22 15.86 8.42
CA TYR A 195 9.50 15.17 7.36
C TYR A 195 9.40 15.99 6.06
N HIS A 196 9.96 17.21 6.03
CA HIS A 196 9.81 18.15 4.91
C HIS A 196 8.35 18.28 4.47
N PRO A 197 7.49 18.90 5.29
CA PRO A 197 6.05 18.98 5.01
C PRO A 197 5.80 19.55 3.62
N LEU A 198 4.93 18.90 2.85
CA LEU A 198 4.54 19.35 1.53
C LEU A 198 3.69 20.63 1.65
N ASP A 199 4.00 21.66 0.91
CA ASP A 199 3.15 22.84 0.86
C ASP A 199 1.95 22.67 -0.11
N ARG A 200 1.00 23.61 -0.04
CA ARG A 200 -0.24 23.52 -0.85
C ARG A 200 0.02 23.72 -2.34
N ASP A 201 0.99 24.54 -2.70
CA ASP A 201 1.32 24.81 -4.11
C ASP A 201 1.99 23.61 -4.75
N ASP A 202 2.88 22.94 -4.04
CA ASP A 202 3.53 21.73 -4.55
C ASP A 202 2.54 20.57 -4.63
N LEU A 203 1.62 20.41 -3.66
CA LEU A 203 0.52 19.46 -3.78
C LEU A 203 -0.34 19.74 -5.02
N ARG A 204 -0.71 21.01 -5.27
CA ARG A 204 -1.49 21.38 -6.46
C ARG A 204 -0.76 20.97 -7.74
N LYS A 205 0.55 21.25 -7.85
CA LYS A 205 1.37 20.85 -9.01
C LYS A 205 1.40 19.32 -9.19
N ILE A 206 1.48 18.55 -8.10
CA ILE A 206 1.43 17.08 -8.14
C ILE A 206 0.09 16.62 -8.69
N LEU A 207 -1.02 17.15 -8.19
CA LEU A 207 -2.36 16.79 -8.65
C LEU A 207 -2.57 17.12 -10.13
N GLU A 208 -2.13 18.31 -10.55
CA GLU A 208 -2.17 18.76 -11.95
C GLU A 208 -1.32 17.86 -12.85
N LYS A 209 -0.08 17.56 -12.44
CA LYS A 209 0.85 16.71 -13.20
C LYS A 209 0.26 15.32 -13.51
N TYR A 210 -0.37 14.70 -12.54
CA TYR A 210 -0.92 13.36 -12.72
C TYR A 210 -2.40 13.36 -13.12
N ASN A 211 -2.98 14.56 -13.30
CA ASN A 211 -4.39 14.76 -13.65
C ASN A 211 -5.33 14.01 -12.70
N VAL A 212 -5.16 14.23 -11.41
CA VAL A 212 -5.94 13.59 -10.34
C VAL A 212 -6.52 14.61 -9.38
N ASN A 213 -7.62 14.25 -8.72
CA ASN A 213 -8.28 15.11 -7.75
C ASN A 213 -7.81 14.87 -6.32
N ARG A 214 -7.31 13.66 -6.02
CA ARG A 214 -6.94 13.22 -4.67
C ARG A 214 -5.77 12.24 -4.69
N ILE A 215 -5.09 12.15 -3.54
CA ILE A 215 -4.04 11.17 -3.29
C ILE A 215 -4.40 10.38 -2.06
N PHE A 216 -4.39 9.05 -2.16
CA PHE A 216 -4.56 8.13 -1.04
C PHE A 216 -3.21 7.58 -0.61
N VAL A 217 -2.95 7.59 0.71
CA VAL A 217 -1.70 7.12 1.31
C VAL A 217 -1.95 6.17 2.48
N GLY A 218 -1.01 5.25 2.69
CA GLY A 218 -0.90 4.36 3.83
C GLY A 218 0.23 4.76 4.77
N HIS A 219 1.08 3.79 5.18
CA HIS A 219 2.37 3.96 5.83
C HIS A 219 2.34 4.65 7.20
N THR A 220 1.71 5.81 7.31
CA THR A 220 1.64 6.59 8.57
C THR A 220 0.37 6.25 9.31
N ILE A 221 0.50 5.70 10.53
CA ILE A 221 -0.62 5.24 11.36
C ILE A 221 -1.37 6.43 11.95
N PHE A 222 -2.69 6.38 11.85
CA PHE A 222 -3.64 7.27 12.53
C PHE A 222 -4.68 6.45 13.30
N ASP A 223 -5.40 7.10 14.21
CA ASP A 223 -6.45 6.46 15.00
C ASP A 223 -7.69 6.14 14.14
N ASP A 224 -7.92 6.89 13.07
CA ASP A 224 -8.99 6.69 12.10
C ASP A 224 -8.60 7.25 10.73
N ILE A 225 -9.42 7.00 9.68
CA ILE A 225 -9.23 7.62 8.38
C ILE A 225 -9.11 9.13 8.54
N THR A 226 -8.00 9.69 8.09
CA THR A 226 -7.66 11.09 8.32
C THR A 226 -7.45 11.81 7.00
N THR A 227 -8.00 13.01 6.89
CA THR A 227 -7.92 13.81 5.66
C THR A 227 -7.04 15.06 5.88
N PHE A 228 -6.33 15.45 4.83
CA PHE A 228 -5.44 16.60 4.81
C PHE A 228 -5.71 17.46 3.57
N TYR A 229 -5.30 18.72 3.62
CA TYR A 229 -5.42 19.68 2.48
C TYR A 229 -6.85 19.75 1.92
N HIS A 230 -7.86 19.87 2.81
CA HIS A 230 -9.28 19.89 2.40
C HIS A 230 -9.62 18.68 1.51
N TYR A 231 -9.43 17.46 2.05
CA TYR A 231 -9.72 16.17 1.40
C TYR A 231 -8.93 15.87 0.11
N LYS A 232 -7.84 16.59 -0.15
CA LYS A 232 -6.94 16.30 -1.28
C LYS A 232 -5.98 15.16 -1.00
N VAL A 233 -5.66 14.90 0.28
CA VAL A 233 -4.88 13.75 0.72
C VAL A 233 -5.67 12.98 1.77
N ILE A 234 -5.80 11.66 1.58
CA ILE A 234 -6.56 10.77 2.47
C ILE A 234 -5.61 9.69 2.97
N ALA A 235 -5.37 9.68 4.28
CA ALA A 235 -4.57 8.67 4.95
C ALA A 235 -5.49 7.53 5.42
N VAL A 236 -5.23 6.32 4.91
CA VAL A 236 -6.09 5.14 5.15
C VAL A 236 -5.43 4.11 6.06
N ASN A 237 -4.21 4.35 6.55
CA ASN A 237 -3.56 3.45 7.49
C ASN A 237 -4.01 3.70 8.93
N VAL A 238 -4.67 2.73 9.50
CA VAL A 238 -4.99 2.61 10.92
C VAL A 238 -4.25 1.41 11.51
N ASP A 239 -4.04 1.35 12.83
CA ASP A 239 -3.28 0.26 13.46
C ASP A 239 -4.01 -1.09 13.35
N ASN A 240 -3.70 -1.85 12.32
CA ASN A 240 -4.34 -3.16 12.07
C ASN A 240 -3.93 -4.26 13.05
N GLN A 241 -2.90 -4.11 13.87
CA GLN A 241 -2.50 -5.13 14.83
C GLN A 241 -3.44 -5.22 16.04
N GLU A 242 -3.89 -4.08 16.51
CA GLU A 242 -4.83 -3.99 17.63
C GLU A 242 -6.28 -3.84 17.14
N ASN A 243 -6.49 -3.60 15.86
CA ASN A 243 -7.75 -3.13 15.34
C ASN A 243 -8.90 -4.11 15.46
N LYS A 244 -8.64 -5.42 15.32
CA LYS A 244 -9.72 -6.38 15.47
C LYS A 244 -10.24 -6.47 16.91
N GLU A 245 -9.36 -6.46 17.89
CA GLU A 245 -9.73 -6.48 19.31
C GLU A 245 -10.45 -5.20 19.72
N LYS A 246 -10.11 -4.08 19.07
CA LYS A 246 -10.65 -2.75 19.33
C LYS A 246 -11.72 -2.29 18.32
N GLU A 247 -12.13 -3.16 17.39
CA GLU A 247 -13.07 -2.84 16.30
C GLU A 247 -12.64 -1.60 15.48
N ARG A 248 -11.36 -1.48 15.17
CA ARG A 248 -10.76 -0.32 14.50
C ARG A 248 -10.32 -0.57 13.06
N GLY A 249 -10.59 -1.72 12.47
CA GLY A 249 -10.34 -1.95 11.05
C GLY A 249 -11.13 -0.94 10.20
N ARG A 250 -10.44 -0.26 9.28
CA ARG A 250 -11.01 0.79 8.43
C ARG A 250 -10.60 0.60 6.98
N GLY A 251 -11.54 0.87 6.09
CA GLY A 251 -11.30 1.06 4.67
C GLY A 251 -12.13 2.24 4.16
N VAL A 252 -11.91 2.64 2.92
CA VAL A 252 -12.67 3.70 2.26
C VAL A 252 -13.38 3.12 1.05
N MET A 253 -14.71 3.25 1.01
CA MET A 253 -15.51 3.03 -0.18
C MET A 253 -15.61 4.33 -0.96
N ILE A 254 -15.32 4.27 -2.25
CA ILE A 254 -15.48 5.38 -3.19
C ILE A 254 -16.57 4.98 -4.16
N GLU A 255 -17.67 5.74 -4.19
CA GLU A 255 -18.79 5.49 -5.07
C GLU A 255 -18.58 6.15 -6.45
N LYS A 256 -19.42 5.76 -7.43
CA LYS A 256 -19.30 6.27 -8.82
C LYS A 256 -19.54 7.76 -8.96
N ASP A 257 -20.31 8.35 -8.06
CA ASP A 257 -20.57 9.80 -8.02
C ASP A 257 -19.47 10.59 -7.30
N GLY A 258 -18.43 9.90 -6.80
CA GLY A 258 -17.31 10.49 -6.07
C GLY A 258 -17.54 10.63 -4.56
N SER A 259 -18.72 10.26 -4.04
CA SER A 259 -18.96 10.21 -2.60
C SER A 259 -18.09 9.13 -1.95
N MET A 260 -17.69 9.35 -0.70
CA MET A 260 -16.82 8.45 0.03
C MET A 260 -17.39 8.11 1.41
N PHE A 261 -17.15 6.86 1.82
CA PHE A 261 -17.59 6.34 3.11
C PHE A 261 -16.42 5.62 3.80
N VAL A 262 -16.27 5.85 5.09
CA VAL A 262 -15.44 5.00 5.95
C VAL A 262 -16.20 3.71 6.19
N VAL A 263 -15.59 2.58 5.90
CA VAL A 263 -16.14 1.24 6.13
C VAL A 263 -15.38 0.62 7.30
N TYR A 264 -16.11 0.21 8.31
CA TYR A 264 -15.61 -0.43 9.52
C TYR A 264 -15.60 -1.95 9.32
N ASP A 265 -14.70 -2.66 9.96
CA ASP A 265 -14.64 -4.13 9.95
C ASP A 265 -15.89 -4.79 10.56
N SER A 266 -16.66 -4.05 11.37
CA SER A 266 -17.99 -4.45 11.86
C SER A 266 -19.09 -4.39 10.81
N GLY A 267 -18.84 -3.81 9.64
CA GLY A 267 -19.84 -3.55 8.59
C GLY A 267 -20.54 -2.19 8.69
N LYS A 268 -20.28 -1.41 9.76
CA LYS A 268 -20.76 -0.04 9.86
C LYS A 268 -20.13 0.81 8.75
N GLN A 269 -20.89 1.76 8.21
CA GLN A 269 -20.40 2.76 7.27
C GLN A 269 -20.76 4.16 7.75
N GLU A 270 -19.85 5.09 7.56
CA GLU A 270 -20.05 6.51 7.87
C GLU A 270 -19.59 7.38 6.71
N PRO A 271 -20.30 8.47 6.38
CA PRO A 271 -19.81 9.38 5.35
C PRO A 271 -18.43 9.93 5.73
N LEU A 272 -17.49 9.86 4.81
CA LEU A 272 -16.26 10.63 4.88
C LEU A 272 -16.60 12.02 4.35
N LEU A 273 -16.80 12.99 5.26
CA LEU A 273 -17.23 14.33 4.89
C LEU A 273 -16.21 14.97 3.95
N THR A 274 -16.62 15.12 2.70
CA THR A 274 -15.95 15.99 1.72
C THR A 274 -16.72 17.30 1.65
N GLU A 275 -16.03 18.43 1.66
CA GLU A 275 -16.68 19.73 1.44
C GLU A 275 -17.38 19.80 0.08
#